data_97904c01a6af0da5454273132a448a4e
#
_entry.id   97904c01a6af0da5454273132a448a4e
#
_cell.length_a   1.000
_cell.length_b   1.000
_cell.length_c   1.000
_cell.angle_alpha   90.00
_cell.angle_beta   90.00
_cell.angle_gamma   90.00
#
_symmetry.space_group_name_H-M   'P 1'
#
loop_
_entity.id
_entity.type
_entity.pdbx_description
1 polymer ?
#
loop_
_entity_poly.entity_id
_entity_poly.type
_entity_poly.pdbx_seq_one_letter_code
_entity_poly.pdbx_strand_id
1 'polypeptide(L)' 'MYFEYRIVKIEKGLFLIEYKTAPYGVWHEVKNKQFKTKPKAEDWARKNFEMDV' A
#
# COMPACT_ATOMS: atom_id res chain seq x y z
N MET A 1 -8.27 16.08 -4.38
CA MET A 1 -8.30 15.06 -3.32
C MET A 1 -6.92 14.45 -3.17
N TYR A 2 -6.42 14.37 -1.95
CA TYR A 2 -5.09 13.84 -1.71
C TYR A 2 -5.15 12.34 -1.43
N PHE A 3 -4.24 11.59 -2.04
CA PHE A 3 -4.09 10.17 -1.76
C PHE A 3 -2.65 9.75 -2.03
N GLU A 4 -2.08 9.02 -1.09
CA GLU A 4 -0.72 8.55 -1.22
C GLU A 4 -0.63 7.16 -0.59
N TYR A 5 0.18 6.28 -1.17
CA TYR A 5 0.40 4.97 -0.59
C TYR A 5 1.88 4.60 -0.67
N ARG A 6 2.26 3.62 0.14
CA ARG A 6 3.63 3.12 0.13
C ARG A 6 3.65 1.64 0.48
N ILE A 7 4.70 0.96 0.04
CA ILE A 7 4.93 -0.43 0.38
C ILE A 7 5.94 -0.46 1.52
N VAL A 8 5.60 -1.18 2.58
CA VAL A 8 6.43 -1.25 3.78
C VAL A 8 6.91 -2.68 3.97
N LYS A 9 8.22 -2.86 4.04
CA LYS A 9 8.80 -4.17 4.33
C LYS A 9 8.91 -4.32 5.85
N ILE A 10 8.16 -5.28 6.38
CA ILE A 10 8.18 -5.56 7.81
C ILE A 10 9.32 -6.50 8.14
N GLU A 11 9.46 -7.54 7.35
CA GLU A 11 10.56 -8.48 7.48
C GLU A 11 10.71 -9.22 6.18
N LYS A 12 11.70 -10.09 6.08
CA LYS A 12 11.91 -10.84 4.85
C LYS A 12 10.67 -11.66 4.53
N GLY A 13 10.14 -11.46 3.34
CA GLY A 13 8.96 -12.19 2.92
C GLY A 13 7.65 -11.65 3.46
N LEU A 14 7.68 -10.42 4.03
CA LEU A 14 6.45 -9.84 4.55
C LEU A 14 6.41 -8.35 4.20
N PHE A 15 5.52 -8.00 3.30
CA PHE A 15 5.32 -6.63 2.86
C PHE A 15 3.89 -6.22 3.12
N LEU A 16 3.70 -4.99 3.57
CA LEU A 16 2.38 -4.43 3.80
C LEU A 16 2.24 -3.16 2.97
N ILE A 17 0.99 -2.74 2.80
CA ILE A 17 0.70 -1.50 2.09
C ILE A 17 0.08 -0.53 3.07
N GLU A 18 0.58 0.70 3.07
CA GLU A 18 0.01 1.77 3.88
C GLU A 18 -0.44 2.90 2.97
N TYR A 19 -1.46 3.60 3.38
CA TYR A 19 -1.99 4.72 2.62
C TYR A 19 -2.39 5.85 3.56
N LYS A 20 -2.50 7.05 2.99
CA LYS A 20 -3.05 8.19 3.71
C LYS A 20 -3.81 9.09 2.73
N THR A 21 -4.78 9.79 3.27
CA THR A 21 -5.66 10.60 2.44
C THR A 21 -5.53 12.09 2.70
N ALA A 22 -4.52 12.50 3.44
CA ALA A 22 -4.23 13.91 3.68
C ALA A 22 -2.72 14.08 3.83
N PRO A 23 -2.17 15.21 3.38
CA PRO A 23 -0.72 15.42 3.45
C PRO A 23 -0.17 15.33 4.87
N TYR A 24 -0.97 15.72 5.84
CA TYR A 24 -0.58 15.69 7.25
C TYR A 24 -1.28 14.57 8.01
N GLY A 25 -1.87 13.62 7.28
CA GLY A 25 -2.56 12.52 7.92
C GLY A 25 -1.59 11.44 8.39
N VAL A 26 -2.14 10.48 9.12
CA VAL A 26 -1.36 9.33 9.54
C VAL A 26 -1.49 8.23 8.52
N TRP A 27 -0.47 7.37 8.46
CA TRP A 27 -0.50 6.21 7.58
C TRP A 27 -1.46 5.17 8.15
N HIS A 28 -2.25 4.58 7.27
CA HIS A 28 -3.17 3.51 7.62
C HIS A 28 -2.76 2.24 6.91
N GLU A 29 -2.73 1.13 7.62
CA GLU A 29 -2.38 -0.15 7.02
C GLU A 29 -3.61 -0.74 6.33
N VAL A 30 -3.39 -1.33 5.15
CA VAL A 30 -4.44 -2.06 4.46
C VAL A 30 -4.60 -3.40 5.16
N LYS A 31 -5.71 -3.59 5.83
CA LYS A 31 -5.94 -4.78 6.65
C LYS A 31 -6.10 -6.03 5.80
N ASN A 32 -5.62 -7.14 6.35
CA ASN A 32 -5.77 -8.47 5.75
C ASN A 32 -5.06 -8.60 4.41
N LYS A 33 -4.07 -7.74 4.15
CA LYS A 33 -3.29 -7.82 2.92
C LYS A 33 -1.83 -7.92 3.26
N GLN A 34 -1.26 -9.08 3.02
CA GLN A 34 0.16 -9.33 3.23
C GLN A 34 0.73 -9.93 1.96
N PHE A 35 1.93 -9.53 1.62
CA PHE A 35 2.55 -9.94 0.37
C PHE A 35 3.94 -10.47 0.66
N LYS A 36 4.35 -11.48 -0.09
CA LYS A 36 5.65 -12.09 0.10
C LYS A 36 6.75 -11.34 -0.62
N THR A 37 6.41 -10.56 -1.63
CA THR A 37 7.38 -9.80 -2.40
C THR A 37 6.85 -8.41 -2.65
N LYS A 38 7.79 -7.47 -2.86
CA LYS A 38 7.41 -6.10 -3.16
C LYS A 38 6.64 -5.96 -4.46
N PRO A 39 7.05 -6.64 -5.55
CA PRO A 39 6.29 -6.54 -6.80
C PRO A 39 4.83 -6.96 -6.66
N LYS A 40 4.55 -7.97 -5.86
CA LYS A 40 3.17 -8.38 -5.65
C LYS A 40 2.37 -7.31 -4.92
N ALA A 41 2.98 -6.68 -3.92
CA ALA A 41 2.32 -5.59 -3.20
C ALA A 41 2.08 -4.41 -4.12
N GLU A 42 3.06 -4.07 -4.94
CA GLU A 42 2.91 -2.96 -5.88
C GLU A 42 1.82 -3.24 -6.90
N ASP A 43 1.74 -4.46 -7.37
CA ASP A 43 0.71 -4.83 -8.34
C ASP A 43 -0.69 -4.67 -7.75
N TRP A 44 -0.86 -5.13 -6.52
CA TRP A 44 -2.14 -5.00 -5.85
C TRP A 44 -2.51 -3.53 -5.65
N ALA A 45 -1.53 -2.73 -5.21
CA ALA A 45 -1.77 -1.31 -4.97
C ALA A 45 -2.15 -0.60 -6.25
N ARG A 46 -1.46 -0.92 -7.35
CA ARG A 46 -1.76 -0.28 -8.62
C ARG A 46 -3.18 -0.61 -9.07
N LYS A 47 -3.57 -1.86 -8.94
CA LYS A 47 -4.90 -2.28 -9.37
C LYS A 47 -6.01 -1.68 -8.51
N ASN A 48 -5.73 -1.45 -7.24
CA ASN A 48 -6.78 -1.01 -6.32
C ASN A 48 -6.72 0.49 -6.03
N PHE A 49 -5.56 1.11 -6.14
CA PHE A 49 -5.41 2.52 -5.82
C PHE A 49 -5.23 3.39 -7.05
N GLU A 50 -4.64 2.86 -8.11
CA GLU A 50 -4.36 3.62 -9.31
C GLU A 50 -5.18 3.12 -10.49
N MET A 51 -6.32 2.54 -10.19
CA MET A 51 -7.15 2.02 -11.24
C MET A 51 -7.72 3.15 -12.04
N ASP A 52 -7.29 3.26 -13.25
CA ASP A 52 -7.83 4.22 -14.19
C ASP A 52 -9.07 3.65 -14.81
N VAL A 53 -10.00 4.49 -14.89
CA VAL A 53 -11.25 4.06 -15.49
C VAL A 53 -11.39 4.60 -16.87
#